data_51a7c4960e3e32c012db1ac741528d50
#
_entry.id   51a7c4960e3e32c012db1ac741528d50
#
_cell.length_a   1.000
_cell.length_b   1.000
_cell.length_c   1.000
_cell.angle_alpha   90.00
_cell.angle_beta   90.00
_cell.angle_gamma   90.00
#
_symmetry.space_group_name_H-M   'P 1'
#
loop_
_entity.id
_entity.type
_entity.pdbx_description
1 polymer ?
#
loop_
_entity_poly.entity_id
_entity_poly.type
_entity_poly.pdbx_seq_one_letter_code
_entity_poly.pdbx_strand_id
1 'polypeptide(L)'
;MKKLLKYIHSEAGNIESALVMIPLLSLFLVTLQLIATVNYRNVDMTATQNQASTQAIWQEINPDDQEINLASGSPFEKLRLLIVKTEREIPQIFPGVSALIGGKKIRTTGTAVIEEPEQCWGGYVLC
;
A
#
# COMPACT_ATOMS: atom_id res chain seq x y z
N MET A 1 20.36 -58.48 -7.85
CA MET A 1 20.94 -57.18 -8.24
C MET A 1 20.27 -56.52 -9.44
N LYS A 2 19.89 -57.21 -10.51
CA LYS A 2 19.24 -56.59 -11.70
C LYS A 2 17.87 -55.92 -11.46
N LYS A 3 17.08 -56.36 -10.47
CA LYS A 3 15.77 -55.73 -10.15
C LYS A 3 15.90 -54.38 -9.41
N LEU A 4 16.92 -54.20 -8.58
CA LEU A 4 17.18 -52.95 -7.88
C LEU A 4 17.64 -51.83 -8.84
N LEU A 5 18.48 -52.17 -9.84
CA LEU A 5 18.92 -51.21 -10.85
C LEU A 5 17.77 -50.70 -11.72
N LYS A 6 16.76 -51.54 -11.99
CA LYS A 6 15.58 -51.16 -12.78
C LYS A 6 14.68 -50.18 -12.01
N TYR A 7 14.63 -50.28 -10.68
CA TYR A 7 13.87 -49.34 -9.82
C TYR A 7 14.54 -47.94 -9.76
N ILE A 8 15.87 -47.93 -9.60
CA ILE A 8 16.64 -46.68 -9.56
C ILE A 8 16.58 -45.94 -10.90
N HIS A 9 16.51 -46.62 -12.00
CA HIS A 9 16.39 -46.01 -13.34
C HIS A 9 14.99 -45.45 -13.62
N SER A 10 13.97 -46.00 -12.96
CA SER A 10 12.59 -45.48 -13.05
C SER A 10 12.37 -44.21 -12.21
N GLU A 11 13.17 -44.01 -11.17
CA GLU A 11 13.06 -42.81 -10.29
C GLU A 11 13.88 -41.62 -10.79
N ALA A 12 14.86 -41.84 -11.68
CA ALA A 12 15.70 -40.76 -12.21
C ALA A 12 14.87 -39.68 -12.94
N GLY A 13 13.85 -40.08 -13.70
CA GLY A 13 12.96 -39.12 -14.37
C GLY A 13 12.08 -38.32 -13.43
N ASN A 14 11.77 -38.87 -12.25
CA ASN A 14 10.94 -38.20 -11.24
C ASN A 14 11.73 -37.16 -10.46
N ILE A 15 13.01 -37.42 -10.21
CA ILE A 15 13.92 -36.48 -9.53
C ILE A 15 14.24 -35.29 -10.43
N GLU A 16 14.42 -35.53 -11.73
CA GLU A 16 14.72 -34.48 -12.71
C GLU A 16 13.53 -33.53 -12.88
N SER A 17 12.30 -34.08 -12.93
CA SER A 17 11.08 -33.28 -12.95
C SER A 17 10.89 -32.49 -11.67
N ALA A 18 11.15 -33.05 -10.50
CA ALA A 18 11.05 -32.35 -9.21
C ALA A 18 12.05 -31.19 -9.12
N LEU A 19 13.26 -31.35 -9.64
CA LEU A 19 14.31 -30.36 -9.63
C LEU A 19 13.95 -29.10 -10.47
N VAL A 20 13.17 -29.29 -11.53
CA VAL A 20 12.63 -28.18 -12.35
C VAL A 20 11.37 -27.59 -11.74
N MET A 21 10.50 -28.41 -11.13
CA MET A 21 9.24 -27.97 -10.56
C MET A 21 9.43 -27.09 -9.31
N ILE A 22 10.40 -27.37 -8.46
CA ILE A 22 10.66 -26.62 -7.23
C ILE A 22 10.97 -25.14 -7.52
N PRO A 23 11.95 -24.80 -8.40
CA PRO A 23 12.24 -23.40 -8.71
C PRO A 23 11.08 -22.72 -9.44
N LEU A 24 10.35 -23.43 -10.30
CA LEU A 24 9.19 -22.90 -11.00
C LEU A 24 8.07 -22.53 -10.01
N LEU A 25 7.79 -23.42 -9.07
CA LEU A 25 6.75 -23.21 -8.05
C LEU A 25 7.14 -22.10 -7.08
N SER A 26 8.43 -22.01 -6.72
CA SER A 26 8.93 -20.90 -5.89
C SER A 26 8.80 -19.56 -6.62
N LEU A 27 9.12 -19.48 -7.90
CA LEU A 27 8.95 -18.27 -8.70
C LEU A 27 7.48 -17.86 -8.80
N PHE A 28 6.59 -18.82 -8.98
CA PHE A 28 5.15 -18.58 -9.01
C PHE A 28 4.65 -18.01 -7.70
N LEU A 29 5.08 -18.57 -6.55
CA LEU A 29 4.70 -18.07 -5.22
C LEU A 29 5.22 -16.65 -4.96
N VAL A 30 6.46 -16.36 -5.38
CA VAL A 30 7.02 -15.00 -5.29
C VAL A 30 6.21 -14.02 -6.13
N THR A 31 5.80 -14.42 -7.34
CA THR A 31 4.98 -13.58 -8.22
C THR A 31 3.61 -13.30 -7.60
N LEU A 32 2.95 -14.32 -7.03
CA LEU A 32 1.69 -14.13 -6.32
C LEU A 32 1.83 -13.17 -5.13
N GLN A 33 2.91 -13.29 -4.36
CA GLN A 33 3.19 -12.38 -3.25
C GLN A 33 3.36 -10.94 -3.73
N LEU A 34 4.06 -10.71 -4.84
CA LEU A 34 4.23 -9.37 -5.42
C LEU A 34 2.90 -8.78 -5.86
N ILE A 35 2.07 -9.56 -6.56
CA ILE A 35 0.74 -9.13 -7.00
C ILE A 35 -0.13 -8.74 -5.78
N ALA A 36 -0.16 -9.58 -4.76
CA ALA A 36 -0.89 -9.30 -3.54
C ALA A 36 -0.40 -8.02 -2.87
N THR A 37 0.92 -7.83 -2.75
CA THR A 37 1.53 -6.64 -2.15
C THR A 37 1.15 -5.35 -2.90
N VAL A 38 1.22 -5.35 -4.23
CA VAL A 38 0.83 -4.21 -5.05
C VAL A 38 -0.66 -3.89 -4.89
N ASN A 39 -1.50 -4.93 -4.86
CA ASN A 39 -2.93 -4.75 -4.68
C ASN A 39 -3.26 -4.13 -3.30
N TYR A 40 -2.66 -4.64 -2.23
CA TYR A 40 -2.83 -4.05 -0.88
C TYR A 40 -2.36 -2.60 -0.84
N ARG A 41 -1.23 -2.28 -1.46
CA ARG A 41 -0.74 -0.91 -1.54
C ARG A 41 -1.72 0.01 -2.25
N ASN A 42 -2.28 -0.41 -3.36
CA ASN A 42 -3.25 0.40 -4.11
C ASN A 42 -4.53 0.64 -3.31
N VAL A 43 -5.04 -0.38 -2.63
CA VAL A 43 -6.21 -0.26 -1.75
C VAL A 43 -5.93 0.71 -0.60
N ASP A 44 -4.78 0.60 0.05
CA ASP A 44 -4.41 1.48 1.15
C ASP A 44 -4.19 2.93 0.69
N MET A 45 -3.60 3.14 -0.48
CA MET A 45 -3.47 4.49 -1.06
C MET A 45 -4.84 5.11 -1.31
N THR A 46 -5.77 4.36 -1.89
CA THR A 46 -7.13 4.85 -2.14
C THR A 46 -7.87 5.15 -0.84
N ALA A 47 -7.75 4.27 0.16
CA ALA A 47 -8.37 4.47 1.46
C ALA A 47 -7.80 5.70 2.19
N THR A 48 -6.47 5.86 2.20
CA THR A 48 -5.81 7.01 2.84
C THR A 48 -6.14 8.32 2.13
N GLN A 49 -6.24 8.29 0.79
CA GLN A 49 -6.65 9.47 0.02
C GLN A 49 -8.12 9.85 0.29
N ASN A 50 -9.02 8.86 0.36
CA ASN A 50 -10.42 9.10 0.73
C ASN A 50 -10.54 9.66 2.14
N GLN A 51 -9.75 9.14 3.09
CA GLN A 51 -9.71 9.65 4.45
C GLN A 51 -9.25 11.12 4.48
N ALA A 52 -8.14 11.45 3.80
CA ALA A 52 -7.65 12.81 3.71
C ALA A 52 -8.71 13.76 3.12
N SER A 53 -9.38 13.35 2.03
CA SER A 53 -10.43 14.16 1.41
C SER A 53 -11.63 14.35 2.32
N THR A 54 -12.06 13.31 3.02
CA THR A 54 -13.20 13.38 3.95
C THR A 54 -12.88 14.30 5.13
N GLN A 55 -11.70 14.14 5.73
CA GLN A 55 -11.25 15.00 6.83
C GLN A 55 -11.11 16.47 6.40
N ALA A 56 -10.61 16.71 5.19
CA ALA A 56 -10.51 18.07 4.65
C ALA A 56 -11.88 18.73 4.48
N ILE A 57 -12.90 17.99 4.01
CA ILE A 57 -14.27 18.48 3.82
C ILE A 57 -14.94 18.77 5.17
N TRP A 58 -14.80 17.84 6.14
CA TRP A 58 -15.44 17.97 7.45
C TRP A 58 -14.63 18.80 8.44
N GLN A 59 -13.39 19.19 8.07
CA GLN A 59 -12.44 19.90 8.93
C GLN A 59 -12.14 19.17 10.25
N GLU A 60 -12.32 17.84 10.25
CA GLU A 60 -12.05 16.97 11.38
C GLU A 60 -10.65 16.40 11.28
N ILE A 61 -9.66 17.09 11.84
CA ILE A 61 -8.25 16.73 11.75
C ILE A 61 -7.88 15.87 12.95
N ASN A 62 -7.32 14.70 12.71
CA ASN A 62 -6.80 13.86 13.78
C ASN A 62 -5.45 14.41 14.30
N PRO A 63 -5.13 14.21 15.59
CA PRO A 63 -3.90 14.72 16.19
C PRO A 63 -2.61 14.13 15.59
N ASP A 64 -2.71 12.98 14.90
CA ASP A 64 -1.58 12.31 14.26
C ASP A 64 -1.34 12.80 12.81
N ASP A 65 -2.26 13.60 12.26
CA ASP A 65 -2.17 14.11 10.90
C ASP A 65 -1.34 15.41 10.87
N GLN A 66 -0.66 15.63 9.76
CA GLN A 66 0.17 16.82 9.57
C GLN A 66 -0.59 17.86 8.74
N GLU A 67 -0.72 19.04 9.31
CA GLU A 67 -1.23 20.20 8.60
C GLU A 67 -0.08 21.12 8.21
N ILE A 68 -0.02 21.48 6.93
CA ILE A 68 0.94 22.44 6.40
C ILE A 68 0.19 23.67 5.90
N ASN A 69 0.45 24.81 6.52
CA ASN A 69 -0.06 26.10 6.05
C ASN A 69 0.85 26.61 4.94
N LEU A 70 0.35 26.62 3.71
CA LEU A 70 0.99 27.23 2.57
C LEU A 70 0.58 28.71 2.54
N ALA A 71 1.38 29.56 3.17
CA ALA A 71 1.21 31.00 3.05
C ALA A 71 1.66 31.40 1.63
N SER A 72 0.72 31.52 0.72
CA SER A 72 0.93 32.25 -0.53
C SER A 72 1.05 33.73 -0.18
N GLY A 73 1.96 34.47 -0.85
CA GLY A 73 2.17 35.90 -0.59
C GLY A 73 0.97 36.80 -0.89
N SER A 74 -0.18 36.22 -1.20
CA SER A 74 -1.46 36.90 -1.39
C SER A 74 -2.30 36.82 -0.10
N PRO A 75 -2.84 37.93 0.41
CA PRO A 75 -3.68 37.93 1.61
C PRO A 75 -5.01 37.17 1.42
N PHE A 76 -5.34 36.76 0.22
CA PHE A 76 -6.60 36.06 -0.12
C PHE A 76 -6.46 34.55 -0.28
N GLU A 77 -5.25 33.98 -0.25
CA GLU A 77 -5.01 32.54 -0.39
C GLU A 77 -4.39 31.95 0.88
N LYS A 78 -5.22 31.55 1.80
CA LYS A 78 -4.83 30.68 2.91
C LYS A 78 -5.07 29.22 2.50
N LEU A 79 -4.12 28.62 1.83
CA LEU A 79 -4.15 27.22 1.46
C LEU A 79 -3.59 26.39 2.63
N ARG A 80 -4.41 25.50 3.17
CA ARG A 80 -4.00 24.53 4.19
C ARG A 80 -3.97 23.16 3.55
N LEU A 81 -2.83 22.47 3.64
CA LEU A 81 -2.64 21.12 3.14
C LEU A 81 -2.69 20.12 4.30
N LEU A 82 -3.63 19.20 4.23
CA LEU A 82 -3.72 18.07 5.15
C LEU A 82 -2.94 16.90 4.60
N ILE A 83 -2.07 16.31 5.40
CA ILE A 83 -1.29 15.12 5.07
C ILE A 83 -1.64 14.02 6.07
N VAL A 84 -2.35 13.01 5.59
CA VAL A 84 -2.71 11.81 6.35
C VAL A 84 -1.70 10.72 6.06
N LYS A 85 -1.13 10.11 7.10
CA LYS A 85 -0.19 8.99 6.98
C LYS A 85 -0.80 7.74 7.59
N THR A 86 -0.82 6.68 6.82
CA THR A 86 -1.29 5.36 7.28
C THR A 86 -0.19 4.34 7.15
N GLU A 87 -0.01 3.54 8.20
CA GLU A 87 0.94 2.44 8.21
C GLU A 87 0.17 1.13 8.44
N ARG A 88 0.35 0.17 7.52
CA ARG A 88 -0.31 -1.13 7.60
C ARG A 88 0.68 -2.27 7.39
N GLU A 89 0.48 -3.36 8.10
CA GLU A 89 1.25 -4.58 7.91
C GLU A 89 0.71 -5.39 6.72
N ILE A 90 1.65 -5.89 5.89
CA ILE A 90 1.31 -6.74 4.74
C ILE A 90 1.22 -8.18 5.22
N PRO A 91 0.13 -8.90 4.92
CA PRO A 91 0.06 -10.33 5.17
C PRO A 91 1.13 -11.06 4.35
N GLN A 92 1.97 -11.82 5.02
CA GLN A 92 3.01 -12.62 4.37
C GLN A 92 2.43 -13.98 4.00
N ILE A 93 2.31 -14.23 2.71
CA ILE A 93 1.92 -15.55 2.17
C ILE A 93 3.14 -16.46 2.17
N PHE A 94 4.33 -15.90 1.93
CA PHE A 94 5.57 -16.67 1.88
C PHE A 94 6.63 -16.06 2.81
N PRO A 95 7.12 -16.80 3.82
CA PRO A 95 8.16 -16.32 4.73
C PRO A 95 9.47 -16.09 3.97
N GLY A 96 10.09 -14.92 4.17
CA GLY A 96 11.36 -14.55 3.56
C GLY A 96 11.27 -13.59 2.37
N VAL A 97 10.14 -13.49 1.68
CA VAL A 97 9.95 -12.54 0.57
C VAL A 97 9.88 -11.10 1.07
N SER A 98 9.51 -10.88 2.32
CA SER A 98 9.49 -9.55 2.95
C SER A 98 10.85 -8.84 2.92
N ALA A 99 11.95 -9.60 2.96
CA ALA A 99 13.30 -9.04 2.85
C ALA A 99 13.59 -8.50 1.43
N LEU A 100 12.96 -9.07 0.41
CA LEU A 100 13.08 -8.65 -0.99
C LEU A 100 12.18 -7.45 -1.33
N ILE A 101 11.06 -7.33 -0.63
CA ILE A 101 10.02 -6.30 -0.92
C ILE A 101 10.23 -5.02 -0.09
N GLY A 102 11.24 -4.97 0.78
CA GLY A 102 11.54 -3.77 1.57
C GLY A 102 10.84 -3.69 2.92
N GLY A 103 10.33 -4.80 3.46
CA GLY A 103 9.81 -4.87 4.83
C GLY A 103 8.38 -5.40 4.96
N LYS A 104 7.93 -5.47 6.22
CA LYS A 104 6.60 -5.97 6.57
C LYS A 104 5.51 -4.91 6.54
N LYS A 105 5.89 -3.63 6.45
CA LYS A 105 4.97 -2.51 6.61
C LYS A 105 4.94 -1.65 5.35
N ILE A 106 3.75 -1.30 4.91
CA ILE A 106 3.53 -0.30 3.86
C ILE A 106 3.14 1.00 4.55
N ARG A 107 3.77 2.10 4.12
CA ARG A 107 3.38 3.45 4.46
C ARG A 107 2.73 4.09 3.25
N THR A 108 1.53 4.60 3.45
CA THR A 108 0.78 5.34 2.44
C THR A 108 0.52 6.75 2.95
N THR A 109 0.51 7.70 2.02
CA THR A 109 0.27 9.11 2.33
C THR A 109 -0.87 9.60 1.45
N GLY A 110 -1.91 10.12 2.08
CA GLY A 110 -3.00 10.86 1.43
C GLY A 110 -2.82 12.34 1.65
N THR A 111 -3.15 13.15 0.66
CA THR A 111 -3.06 14.61 0.75
C THR A 111 -4.36 15.24 0.27
N ALA A 112 -4.85 16.23 1.01
CA ALA A 112 -6.01 17.00 0.63
C ALA A 112 -5.81 18.48 0.97
N VAL A 113 -6.46 19.35 0.21
CA VAL A 113 -6.48 20.78 0.46
C VAL A 113 -7.71 21.09 1.32
N ILE A 114 -7.50 21.82 2.40
CA ILE A 114 -8.58 22.37 3.22
C ILE A 114 -8.84 23.77 2.70
N GLU A 115 -10.01 23.99 2.14
CA GLU A 115 -10.49 25.30 1.77
C GLU A 115 -11.17 25.91 2.99
N GLU A 116 -10.69 27.08 3.45
CA GLU A 116 -11.44 27.84 4.45
C GLU A 116 -12.71 28.37 3.76
N PRO A 117 -13.91 28.10 4.32
CA PRO A 117 -15.11 28.69 3.77
C PRO A 117 -14.93 30.22 3.78
N GLU A 118 -15.11 30.85 2.63
CA GLU A 118 -15.11 32.30 2.55
C GLU A 118 -16.05 32.83 3.62
N GLN A 119 -15.51 33.57 4.58
CA GLN A 119 -16.35 34.25 5.56
C GLN A 119 -17.21 35.23 4.77
N CYS A 120 -18.46 34.87 4.57
CA CYS A 120 -19.43 35.78 3.95
C CYS A 120 -19.42 37.11 4.70
N TRP A 121 -18.81 38.10 4.09
CA TRP A 121 -18.74 39.46 4.60
C TRP A 121 -20.13 40.09 4.51
N GLY A 122 -20.79 40.20 5.62
CA GLY A 122 -22.07 40.89 5.71
C GLY A 122 -23.19 40.02 6.27
N GLY A 123 -23.55 40.22 7.49
CA GLY A 123 -24.51 39.53 8.35
C GLY A 123 -25.91 39.21 7.82
N TYR A 124 -26.01 38.61 6.67
CA TYR A 124 -27.24 38.01 6.15
C TYR A 124 -26.96 36.56 5.81
N VAL A 125 -27.55 35.71 6.63
CA VAL A 125 -27.56 34.25 6.49
C VAL A 125 -28.30 33.88 5.19
N LEU A 126 -27.57 33.71 4.11
CA LEU A 126 -28.00 32.97 2.91
C LEU A 126 -26.76 32.77 2.02
N CYS A 127 -25.96 31.75 2.34
CA CYS A 127 -25.10 31.09 1.36
C CYS A 127 -25.68 29.71 1.09
#